data_44ad2d25ca511df937691f5ba90c7c06
#
_entry.id   44ad2d25ca511df937691f5ba90c7c06
#
_cell.length_a   1.000
_cell.length_b   1.000
_cell.length_c   1.000
_cell.angle_alpha   90.00
_cell.angle_beta   90.00
_cell.angle_gamma   90.00
#
_symmetry.space_group_name_H-M   'P 1'
#
loop_
_entity.id
_entity.type
_entity.pdbx_description
1 polymer ?
#
loop_
_entity_poly.entity_id
_entity_poly.type
_entity_poly.pdbx_seq_one_letter_code
_entity_poly.pdbx_strand_id
1 'polypeptide(L)'
;MSSTGSGKATRPLTVGRVGRSGIRAGRRIPFGSGPRLRLRRRRSERPGRIWRLLALAAALACAAAVVGAVSYARSMQPSLRALPSIVRVRLAREHSTWVPFDKIPTMLVNATVATEDRSFWTNPGISFEGIVRAALVDLEHGAFLEGASTLQQQIVRDVFLSPRKTISRKVRGTILAVTLTRDFPRKTIFALYVNEVYYGNGAYGLAKAAESYFGTSPERLTPAQSTLLAGLPQAPSYLDPRRNPVAAKARQTIVLESMVAAGYLTPRQARTILHAPWDLTPPKAA
;
A
#
# COMPACT_ATOMS: atom_id res chain seq x y z
N MET A 1 44.70 -32.73 33.22
CA MET A 1 43.69 -33.78 33.39
C MET A 1 42.82 -33.67 32.17
N SER A 2 43.10 -34.43 31.10
CA SER A 2 42.58 -35.75 30.76
C SER A 2 41.07 -35.73 30.70
N SER A 3 40.39 -36.01 29.55
CA SER A 3 40.41 -37.22 28.72
C SER A 3 39.48 -36.93 27.51
N THR A 4 39.92 -37.11 26.28
CA THR A 4 39.68 -38.26 25.36
C THR A 4 38.20 -38.58 25.15
N GLY A 5 37.67 -38.61 23.94
CA GLY A 5 37.80 -39.35 22.72
C GLY A 5 36.41 -39.64 22.24
N SER A 6 36.04 -39.84 21.06
CA SER A 6 36.26 -40.97 20.19
C SER A 6 35.49 -40.74 18.88
N GLY A 7 36.17 -40.91 17.77
CA GLY A 7 35.59 -40.93 16.44
C GLY A 7 34.91 -42.27 16.14
N LYS A 8 33.98 -42.29 15.17
CA LYS A 8 33.56 -43.51 14.47
C LYS A 8 33.65 -43.30 12.97
N ALA A 9 34.53 -44.11 12.40
CA ALA A 9 34.82 -44.22 10.97
C ALA A 9 33.68 -44.95 10.25
N THR A 10 33.41 -44.49 9.05
CA THR A 10 32.58 -45.15 8.04
C THR A 10 33.43 -46.16 7.25
N ARG A 11 32.94 -47.40 7.13
CA ARG A 11 33.48 -48.44 6.25
C ARG A 11 32.77 -48.46 4.92
N PRO A 12 33.49 -48.72 3.80
CA PRO A 12 32.90 -48.90 2.48
C PRO A 12 32.46 -50.35 2.26
N LEU A 13 31.36 -50.56 1.57
CA LEU A 13 30.84 -51.84 1.13
C LEU A 13 31.40 -52.22 -0.23
N THR A 14 31.96 -53.39 -0.30
CA THR A 14 32.59 -54.07 -1.39
C THR A 14 31.61 -54.57 -2.46
N VAL A 15 32.05 -54.45 -3.70
CA VAL A 15 31.42 -55.01 -4.92
C VAL A 15 31.61 -56.52 -4.96
N GLY A 16 30.52 -57.27 -5.03
CA GLY A 16 30.54 -58.72 -5.26
C GLY A 16 30.23 -59.04 -6.74
N ARG A 17 31.17 -59.71 -7.36
CA ARG A 17 31.13 -60.24 -8.74
C ARG A 17 30.70 -61.70 -8.68
N VAL A 18 29.62 -62.08 -9.36
CA VAL A 18 29.25 -63.50 -9.66
C VAL A 18 28.62 -63.45 -11.07
N GLY A 19 29.13 -64.05 -12.09
CA GLY A 19 29.29 -65.47 -12.35
C GLY A 19 28.43 -65.77 -13.58
N ARG A 20 29.09 -65.94 -14.76
CA ARG A 20 28.47 -66.43 -16.03
C ARG A 20 28.11 -67.90 -15.89
N SER A 21 26.91 -68.31 -16.27
CA SER A 21 26.68 -69.63 -16.90
C SER A 21 25.31 -69.70 -17.60
N GLY A 22 25.31 -70.26 -18.83
CA GLY A 22 24.28 -71.16 -19.31
C GLY A 22 23.32 -70.64 -20.38
N ILE A 23 23.73 -70.71 -21.61
CA ILE A 23 22.89 -70.66 -22.83
C ILE A 23 21.90 -71.85 -22.81
N ARG A 24 20.59 -71.62 -22.93
CA ARG A 24 19.64 -72.55 -23.55
C ARG A 24 18.68 -71.80 -24.45
N ALA A 25 18.75 -72.17 -25.75
CA ALA A 25 17.81 -71.78 -26.79
C ALA A 25 16.44 -72.42 -26.52
N GLY A 26 15.40 -71.70 -26.86
CA GLY A 26 14.13 -72.33 -27.04
C GLY A 26 12.87 -71.47 -26.83
N ARG A 27 12.23 -71.23 -27.92
CA ARG A 27 10.84 -70.85 -28.20
C ARG A 27 10.59 -69.37 -28.54
N ARG A 28 10.44 -69.17 -29.85
CA ARG A 28 9.80 -67.96 -30.40
C ARG A 28 8.34 -67.96 -29.98
N ILE A 29 7.94 -66.94 -29.22
CA ILE A 29 6.55 -66.61 -28.98
C ILE A 29 6.10 -65.67 -30.09
N PRO A 30 4.97 -65.91 -30.76
CA PRO A 30 4.48 -65.02 -31.77
C PRO A 30 4.01 -63.70 -31.17
N PHE A 31 4.51 -62.58 -31.69
CA PHE A 31 4.03 -61.25 -31.35
C PHE A 31 2.56 -61.13 -31.71
N GLY A 32 1.68 -61.21 -30.71
CA GLY A 32 0.28 -60.87 -30.82
C GLY A 32 0.17 -59.36 -31.08
N SER A 33 -0.53 -59.02 -32.11
CA SER A 33 -0.91 -57.63 -32.45
C SER A 33 -1.72 -57.01 -31.29
N GLY A 34 -1.06 -56.29 -30.38
CA GLY A 34 -1.69 -55.54 -29.33
C GLY A 34 -2.64 -54.46 -29.92
N PRO A 35 -3.74 -54.16 -29.26
CA PRO A 35 -4.69 -53.21 -29.73
C PRO A 35 -4.04 -51.83 -29.90
N ARG A 36 -4.03 -51.31 -31.12
CA ARG A 36 -3.60 -49.94 -31.42
C ARG A 36 -4.50 -48.99 -30.61
N LEU A 37 -4.00 -48.43 -29.51
CA LEU A 37 -4.61 -47.32 -28.82
C LEU A 37 -4.75 -46.14 -29.80
N ARG A 38 -5.94 -46.03 -30.39
CA ARG A 38 -6.35 -44.83 -31.14
C ARG A 38 -6.43 -43.72 -30.09
N LEU A 39 -5.41 -42.87 -30.00
CA LEU A 39 -5.49 -41.59 -29.33
C LEU A 39 -6.62 -40.81 -29.98
N ARG A 40 -7.78 -40.85 -29.34
CA ARG A 40 -8.94 -40.06 -29.69
C ARG A 40 -8.51 -38.60 -29.54
N ARG A 41 -8.11 -37.93 -30.62
CA ARG A 41 -7.92 -36.47 -30.67
C ARG A 41 -9.18 -35.87 -30.09
N ARG A 42 -9.10 -35.34 -28.88
CA ARG A 42 -10.14 -34.47 -28.32
C ARG A 42 -10.32 -33.37 -29.37
N ARG A 43 -11.42 -33.43 -30.12
CA ARG A 43 -11.92 -32.29 -30.88
C ARG A 43 -12.02 -31.16 -29.88
N SER A 44 -11.28 -30.09 -30.08
CA SER A 44 -11.47 -28.83 -29.35
C SER A 44 -12.89 -28.38 -29.70
N GLU A 45 -13.83 -28.63 -28.78
CA GLU A 45 -15.19 -28.14 -28.94
C GLU A 45 -15.07 -26.61 -29.00
N ARG A 46 -15.38 -26.06 -30.15
CA ARG A 46 -15.49 -24.61 -30.33
C ARG A 46 -16.51 -24.15 -29.32
N PRO A 47 -16.24 -23.11 -28.51
CA PRO A 47 -17.17 -22.65 -27.50
C PRO A 47 -18.52 -22.40 -28.13
N GLY A 48 -19.57 -23.02 -27.54
CA GLY A 48 -20.92 -23.00 -28.08
C GLY A 48 -21.40 -21.56 -28.30
N ARG A 49 -22.36 -21.38 -29.19
CA ARG A 49 -22.93 -20.06 -29.54
C ARG A 49 -23.28 -19.22 -28.30
N ILE A 50 -23.71 -19.87 -27.23
CA ILE A 50 -24.06 -19.24 -25.95
C ILE A 50 -22.82 -18.58 -25.31
N TRP A 51 -21.67 -19.25 -25.26
CA TRP A 51 -20.44 -18.67 -24.68
C TRP A 51 -19.93 -17.46 -25.47
N ARG A 52 -20.11 -17.45 -26.79
CA ARG A 52 -19.79 -16.28 -27.62
C ARG A 52 -20.71 -15.10 -27.34
N LEU A 53 -22.02 -15.37 -27.15
CA LEU A 53 -22.98 -14.32 -26.79
C LEU A 53 -22.70 -13.77 -25.38
N LEU A 54 -22.38 -14.62 -24.40
CA LEU A 54 -21.98 -14.19 -23.06
C LEU A 54 -20.69 -13.36 -23.08
N ALA A 55 -19.67 -13.78 -23.85
CA ALA A 55 -18.44 -13.02 -23.99
C ALA A 55 -18.69 -11.65 -24.65
N LEU A 56 -19.55 -11.58 -25.68
CA LEU A 56 -19.95 -10.32 -26.32
C LEU A 56 -20.69 -9.41 -25.33
N ALA A 57 -21.66 -9.95 -24.60
CA ALA A 57 -22.40 -9.18 -23.59
C ALA A 57 -21.47 -8.64 -22.49
N ALA A 58 -20.52 -9.45 -22.01
CA ALA A 58 -19.52 -9.02 -21.05
C ALA A 58 -18.62 -7.92 -21.62
N ALA A 59 -18.17 -8.05 -22.87
CA ALA A 59 -17.36 -7.03 -23.54
C ALA A 59 -18.12 -5.70 -23.70
N LEU A 60 -19.39 -5.74 -24.08
CA LEU A 60 -20.25 -4.57 -24.19
C LEU A 60 -20.49 -3.90 -22.81
N ALA A 61 -20.71 -4.70 -21.78
CA ALA A 61 -20.84 -4.19 -20.40
C ALA A 61 -19.55 -3.52 -19.92
N CYS A 62 -18.38 -4.12 -20.19
CA CYS A 62 -17.08 -3.51 -19.90
C CYS A 62 -16.88 -2.21 -20.66
N ALA A 63 -17.21 -2.16 -21.96
CA ALA A 63 -17.11 -0.96 -22.76
C ALA A 63 -18.02 0.16 -22.21
N ALA A 64 -19.27 -0.15 -21.86
CA ALA A 64 -20.18 0.79 -21.26
C ALA A 64 -19.67 1.32 -19.91
N ALA A 65 -19.11 0.46 -19.06
CA ALA A 65 -18.49 0.85 -17.80
C ALA A 65 -17.30 1.81 -18.01
N VAL A 66 -16.44 1.53 -18.99
CA VAL A 66 -15.31 2.41 -19.33
C VAL A 66 -15.81 3.77 -19.83
N VAL A 67 -16.80 3.80 -20.73
CA VAL A 67 -17.39 5.03 -21.23
C VAL A 67 -18.01 5.85 -20.07
N GLY A 68 -18.74 5.20 -19.17
CA GLY A 68 -19.31 5.83 -17.97
C GLY A 68 -18.23 6.41 -17.06
N ALA A 69 -17.15 5.68 -16.82
CA ALA A 69 -16.02 6.14 -16.02
C ALA A 69 -15.31 7.36 -16.64
N VAL A 70 -15.06 7.32 -17.95
CA VAL A 70 -14.45 8.44 -18.68
C VAL A 70 -15.36 9.67 -18.67
N SER A 71 -16.66 9.50 -18.89
CA SER A 71 -17.63 10.62 -18.85
C SER A 71 -17.68 11.25 -17.47
N TYR A 72 -17.71 10.44 -16.41
CA TYR A 72 -17.66 10.94 -15.04
C TYR A 72 -16.34 11.67 -14.73
N ALA A 73 -15.19 11.10 -15.14
CA ALA A 73 -13.90 11.75 -14.97
C ALA A 73 -13.86 13.13 -15.67
N ARG A 74 -14.38 13.21 -16.89
CA ARG A 74 -14.46 14.49 -17.65
C ARG A 74 -15.36 15.51 -16.97
N SER A 75 -16.51 15.10 -16.45
CA SER A 75 -17.44 16.00 -15.76
C SER A 75 -16.85 16.59 -14.48
N MET A 76 -15.99 15.83 -13.79
CA MET A 76 -15.32 16.26 -12.55
C MET A 76 -13.99 16.99 -12.77
N GLN A 77 -13.45 17.00 -13.99
CA GLN A 77 -12.15 17.59 -14.27
C GLN A 77 -12.03 19.08 -13.91
N PRO A 78 -13.04 19.96 -14.15
CA PRO A 78 -12.97 21.34 -13.70
C PRO A 78 -12.83 21.47 -12.19
N SER A 79 -13.56 20.67 -11.42
CA SER A 79 -13.48 20.64 -9.95
C SER A 79 -12.13 20.12 -9.46
N LEU A 80 -11.56 19.09 -10.11
CA LEU A 80 -10.22 18.62 -9.80
C LEU A 80 -9.15 19.68 -10.06
N ARG A 81 -9.25 20.41 -11.17
CA ARG A 81 -8.32 21.51 -11.48
C ARG A 81 -8.41 22.66 -10.47
N ALA A 82 -9.58 22.88 -9.89
CA ALA A 82 -9.79 23.87 -8.83
C ALA A 82 -9.31 23.38 -7.45
N LEU A 83 -8.91 22.11 -7.30
CA LEU A 83 -8.52 21.53 -6.02
C LEU A 83 -7.49 22.35 -5.24
N PRO A 84 -6.38 22.87 -5.84
CA PRO A 84 -5.44 23.71 -5.10
C PRO A 84 -6.08 24.97 -4.51
N SER A 85 -7.02 25.59 -5.24
CA SER A 85 -7.75 26.76 -4.77
C SER A 85 -8.73 26.40 -3.65
N ILE A 86 -9.42 25.26 -3.77
CA ILE A 86 -10.35 24.76 -2.74
C ILE A 86 -9.59 24.55 -1.43
N VAL A 87 -8.43 23.87 -1.48
CA VAL A 87 -7.60 23.62 -0.30
C VAL A 87 -7.10 24.93 0.30
N ARG A 88 -6.64 25.89 -0.50
CA ARG A 88 -6.19 27.20 0.01
C ARG A 88 -7.31 27.98 0.71
N VAL A 89 -8.53 27.97 0.14
CA VAL A 89 -9.69 28.61 0.78
C VAL A 89 -10.04 27.93 2.12
N ARG A 90 -9.95 26.59 2.18
CA ARG A 90 -10.17 25.86 3.43
C ARG A 90 -9.11 26.20 4.47
N LEU A 91 -7.83 26.18 4.10
CA LEU A 91 -6.73 26.57 5.00
C LEU A 91 -6.93 27.99 5.57
N ALA A 92 -7.32 28.96 4.74
CA ALA A 92 -7.58 30.33 5.18
C ALA A 92 -8.70 30.39 6.22
N ARG A 93 -9.78 29.59 6.08
CA ARG A 93 -10.87 29.51 7.06
C ARG A 93 -10.39 28.90 8.38
N GLU A 94 -9.45 27.98 8.34
CA GLU A 94 -8.86 27.30 9.51
C GLU A 94 -7.64 28.06 10.07
N HIS A 95 -7.42 29.31 9.64
CA HIS A 95 -6.26 30.12 10.03
C HIS A 95 -4.92 29.38 9.82
N SER A 96 -4.80 28.68 8.71
CA SER A 96 -3.62 27.95 8.29
C SER A 96 -3.10 28.49 6.95
N THR A 97 -1.85 28.19 6.64
CA THR A 97 -1.18 28.63 5.41
C THR A 97 -0.79 27.45 4.54
N TRP A 98 -0.74 27.67 3.22
CA TRP A 98 -0.29 26.66 2.28
C TRP A 98 1.21 26.41 2.41
N VAL A 99 1.59 25.14 2.53
CA VAL A 99 2.99 24.67 2.54
C VAL A 99 3.31 24.07 1.16
N PRO A 100 4.17 24.69 0.36
CA PRO A 100 4.59 24.12 -0.92
C PRO A 100 5.53 22.92 -0.68
N PHE A 101 5.67 22.04 -1.69
CA PHE A 101 6.37 20.76 -1.55
C PHE A 101 7.83 20.93 -1.10
N ASP A 102 8.53 21.93 -1.63
CA ASP A 102 9.93 22.24 -1.32
C ASP A 102 10.15 22.70 0.13
N LYS A 103 9.10 23.08 0.83
CA LYS A 103 9.08 23.45 2.25
C LYS A 103 8.68 22.31 3.18
N ILE A 104 8.37 21.13 2.65
CA ILE A 104 8.00 19.96 3.45
C ILE A 104 9.27 19.16 3.76
N PRO A 105 9.57 18.86 5.04
CA PRO A 105 10.75 18.05 5.38
C PRO A 105 10.74 16.69 4.70
N THR A 106 11.85 16.27 4.14
CA THR A 106 12.02 14.94 3.51
C THR A 106 11.65 13.81 4.47
N MET A 107 11.93 13.98 5.75
CA MET A 107 11.55 13.01 6.79
C MET A 107 10.03 12.81 6.83
N LEU A 108 9.23 13.89 6.78
CA LEU A 108 7.77 13.80 6.77
C LEU A 108 7.26 13.17 5.47
N VAL A 109 7.87 13.53 4.32
CA VAL A 109 7.53 12.93 3.02
C VAL A 109 7.71 11.42 3.08
N ASN A 110 8.91 10.96 3.48
CA ASN A 110 9.24 9.54 3.55
C ASN A 110 8.39 8.79 4.57
N ALA A 111 8.14 9.38 5.74
CA ALA A 111 7.28 8.80 6.78
C ALA A 111 5.85 8.61 6.29
N THR A 112 5.26 9.63 5.65
CA THR A 112 3.90 9.57 5.09
C THR A 112 3.81 8.52 3.99
N VAL A 113 4.75 8.53 3.04
CA VAL A 113 4.76 7.57 1.92
C VAL A 113 4.95 6.14 2.43
N ALA A 114 5.90 5.90 3.35
CA ALA A 114 6.15 4.58 3.90
C ALA A 114 4.94 3.99 4.62
N THR A 115 4.14 4.84 5.27
CA THR A 115 3.04 4.41 6.13
C THR A 115 1.72 4.33 5.38
N GLU A 116 1.41 5.34 4.57
CA GLU A 116 0.09 5.49 3.96
C GLU A 116 0.04 4.93 2.53
N ASP A 117 1.10 5.08 1.73
CA ASP A 117 1.10 4.70 0.31
C ASP A 117 2.51 4.46 -0.22
N ARG A 118 3.08 3.27 0.03
CA ARG A 118 4.47 2.93 -0.38
C ARG A 118 4.71 3.08 -1.88
N SER A 119 3.67 2.90 -2.68
CA SER A 119 3.74 3.03 -4.14
C SER A 119 3.42 4.43 -4.64
N PHE A 120 3.25 5.43 -3.77
CA PHE A 120 2.80 6.79 -4.11
C PHE A 120 3.51 7.38 -5.33
N TRP A 121 4.82 7.24 -5.43
CA TRP A 121 5.60 7.84 -6.53
C TRP A 121 5.37 7.19 -7.90
N THR A 122 4.88 5.96 -7.93
CA THR A 122 4.76 5.14 -9.15
C THR A 122 3.34 4.70 -9.48
N ASN A 123 2.42 4.59 -8.49
CA ASN A 123 1.08 4.09 -8.73
C ASN A 123 0.23 5.03 -9.60
N PRO A 124 -0.72 4.55 -10.39
CA PRO A 124 -1.57 5.39 -11.24
C PRO A 124 -2.75 6.05 -10.48
N GLY A 125 -2.68 6.18 -9.15
CA GLY A 125 -3.77 6.63 -8.27
C GLY A 125 -4.49 5.47 -7.57
N ILE A 126 -4.08 4.23 -7.86
CA ILE A 126 -4.52 2.98 -7.21
C ILE A 126 -3.27 2.15 -6.91
N SER A 127 -3.16 1.63 -5.71
CA SER A 127 -2.08 0.72 -5.33
C SER A 127 -2.56 -0.73 -5.39
N PHE A 128 -2.25 -1.43 -6.46
CA PHE A 128 -2.53 -2.88 -6.56
C PHE A 128 -1.74 -3.67 -5.52
N GLU A 129 -0.48 -3.29 -5.29
CA GLU A 129 0.36 -3.87 -4.25
C GLU A 129 -0.25 -3.66 -2.86
N GLY A 130 -0.72 -2.44 -2.56
CA GLY A 130 -1.42 -2.12 -1.31
C GLY A 130 -2.70 -2.94 -1.13
N ILE A 131 -3.47 -3.17 -2.19
CA ILE A 131 -4.69 -3.99 -2.14
C ILE A 131 -4.34 -5.46 -1.82
N VAL A 132 -3.32 -6.02 -2.47
CA VAL A 132 -2.88 -7.40 -2.24
C VAL A 132 -2.32 -7.55 -0.83
N ARG A 133 -1.46 -6.61 -0.39
CA ARG A 133 -0.90 -6.64 0.97
C ARG A 133 -1.99 -6.54 2.03
N ALA A 134 -2.91 -5.59 1.91
CA ALA A 134 -4.03 -5.45 2.85
C ALA A 134 -4.89 -6.73 2.90
N ALA A 135 -5.18 -7.34 1.74
CA ALA A 135 -5.93 -8.58 1.70
C ALA A 135 -5.21 -9.76 2.40
N LEU A 136 -3.87 -9.83 2.31
CA LEU A 136 -3.08 -10.85 2.99
C LEU A 136 -3.06 -10.63 4.50
N VAL A 137 -2.83 -9.39 4.95
CA VAL A 137 -2.81 -9.03 6.37
C VAL A 137 -4.19 -9.21 7.00
N ASP A 138 -5.25 -8.77 6.31
CA ASP A 138 -6.63 -8.94 6.78
C ASP A 138 -7.01 -10.43 6.89
N LEU A 139 -6.51 -11.27 5.98
CA LEU A 139 -6.73 -12.72 6.02
C LEU A 139 -5.99 -13.39 7.19
N GLU A 140 -4.74 -12.99 7.46
CA GLU A 140 -3.94 -13.53 8.57
C GLU A 140 -4.52 -13.17 9.94
N HIS A 141 -5.09 -11.98 10.09
CA HIS A 141 -5.54 -11.47 11.37
C HIS A 141 -7.06 -11.53 11.55
N GLY A 142 -7.81 -11.91 10.52
CA GLY A 142 -9.27 -11.99 10.56
C GLY A 142 -9.98 -10.63 10.77
N ALA A 143 -9.29 -9.52 10.52
CA ALA A 143 -9.77 -8.17 10.72
C ALA A 143 -9.24 -7.20 9.65
N PHE A 144 -10.01 -6.16 9.31
CA PHE A 144 -9.58 -5.10 8.40
C PHE A 144 -8.57 -4.18 9.09
N LEU A 145 -7.30 -4.54 9.06
CA LEU A 145 -6.21 -3.86 9.78
C LEU A 145 -5.43 -2.87 8.90
N GLU A 146 -5.26 -3.15 7.60
CA GLU A 146 -4.50 -2.29 6.71
C GLU A 146 -5.38 -1.49 5.73
N GLY A 147 -5.04 -0.20 5.56
CA GLY A 147 -5.64 0.66 4.55
C GLY A 147 -4.94 0.49 3.20
N ALA A 148 -5.70 0.01 2.19
CA ALA A 148 -5.22 -0.09 0.81
C ALA A 148 -5.42 1.22 0.00
N SER A 149 -5.82 2.32 0.66
CA SER A 149 -6.13 3.59 -0.02
C SER A 149 -4.88 4.40 -0.28
N THR A 150 -4.71 4.87 -1.52
CA THR A 150 -3.62 5.79 -1.89
C THR A 150 -3.85 7.20 -1.35
N LEU A 151 -2.80 8.04 -1.29
CA LEU A 151 -2.92 9.46 -0.90
C LEU A 151 -3.90 10.19 -1.81
N GLN A 152 -3.90 9.89 -3.11
CA GLN A 152 -4.83 10.45 -4.08
C GLN A 152 -6.29 10.13 -3.74
N GLN A 153 -6.56 8.86 -3.37
CA GLN A 153 -7.90 8.44 -2.95
C GLN A 153 -8.33 9.12 -1.65
N GLN A 154 -7.40 9.35 -0.73
CA GLN A 154 -7.68 10.08 0.50
C GLN A 154 -8.07 11.53 0.21
N ILE A 155 -7.28 12.27 -0.58
CA ILE A 155 -7.58 13.66 -0.96
C ILE A 155 -8.96 13.78 -1.62
N VAL A 156 -9.22 12.98 -2.66
CA VAL A 156 -10.50 13.09 -3.39
C VAL A 156 -11.69 12.68 -2.53
N ARG A 157 -11.50 11.74 -1.61
CA ARG A 157 -12.51 11.35 -0.63
C ARG A 157 -12.87 12.53 0.27
N ASP A 158 -11.87 13.21 0.81
CA ASP A 158 -12.05 14.22 1.85
C ASP A 158 -12.58 15.54 1.28
N VAL A 159 -12.27 15.83 -0.01
CA VAL A 159 -12.73 17.08 -0.67
C VAL A 159 -14.04 16.88 -1.44
N PHE A 160 -14.23 15.79 -2.16
CA PHE A 160 -15.31 15.66 -3.16
C PHE A 160 -16.38 14.61 -2.83
N LEU A 161 -16.15 13.74 -1.84
CA LEU A 161 -17.06 12.63 -1.63
C LEU A 161 -17.76 12.71 -0.27
N SER A 162 -18.99 12.20 -0.22
CA SER A 162 -19.77 12.15 1.03
C SER A 162 -19.14 11.19 2.04
N PRO A 163 -19.37 11.37 3.36
CA PRO A 163 -18.85 10.49 4.42
C PRO A 163 -19.40 9.05 4.35
N ARG A 164 -20.55 8.83 3.68
CA ARG A 164 -21.21 7.53 3.60
C ARG A 164 -20.33 6.47 2.94
N LYS A 165 -20.07 5.35 3.62
CA LYS A 165 -19.27 4.22 3.11
C LYS A 165 -20.09 3.37 2.13
N THR A 166 -20.02 3.66 0.82
CA THR A 166 -20.71 2.90 -0.23
C THR A 166 -19.72 2.43 -1.31
N ILE A 167 -20.07 1.34 -2.01
CA ILE A 167 -19.28 0.83 -3.16
C ILE A 167 -19.21 1.91 -4.25
N SER A 168 -20.33 2.57 -4.57
CA SER A 168 -20.37 3.66 -5.56
C SER A 168 -19.40 4.79 -5.21
N ARG A 169 -19.33 5.19 -3.93
CA ARG A 169 -18.35 6.18 -3.47
C ARG A 169 -16.91 5.69 -3.68
N LYS A 170 -16.62 4.41 -3.38
CA LYS A 170 -15.27 3.84 -3.58
C LYS A 170 -14.88 3.85 -5.05
N VAL A 171 -15.79 3.47 -5.96
CA VAL A 171 -15.57 3.51 -7.42
C VAL A 171 -15.33 4.94 -7.90
N ARG A 172 -16.18 5.90 -7.51
CA ARG A 172 -16.00 7.32 -7.85
C ARG A 172 -14.67 7.86 -7.35
N GLY A 173 -14.29 7.56 -6.10
CA GLY A 173 -13.00 7.94 -5.51
C GLY A 173 -11.82 7.39 -6.30
N THR A 174 -11.91 6.15 -6.76
CA THR A 174 -10.89 5.53 -7.60
C THR A 174 -10.74 6.23 -8.95
N ILE A 175 -11.86 6.53 -9.63
CA ILE A 175 -11.84 7.27 -10.91
C ILE A 175 -11.21 8.65 -10.73
N LEU A 176 -11.62 9.37 -9.68
CA LEU A 176 -11.07 10.72 -9.38
C LEU A 176 -9.58 10.66 -9.00
N ALA A 177 -9.14 9.65 -8.25
CA ALA A 177 -7.73 9.48 -7.87
C ALA A 177 -6.83 9.23 -9.10
N VAL A 178 -7.29 8.39 -10.04
CA VAL A 178 -6.59 8.17 -11.32
C VAL A 178 -6.55 9.45 -12.15
N THR A 179 -7.66 10.19 -12.22
CA THR A 179 -7.73 11.45 -12.94
C THR A 179 -6.83 12.51 -12.32
N LEU A 180 -6.82 12.62 -10.98
CA LEU A 180 -5.92 13.51 -10.23
C LEU A 180 -4.45 13.21 -10.52
N THR A 181 -4.10 11.92 -10.54
CA THR A 181 -2.75 11.46 -10.83
C THR A 181 -2.27 11.80 -12.23
N ARG A 182 -3.19 11.78 -13.20
CA ARG A 182 -2.89 12.17 -14.59
C ARG A 182 -2.74 13.68 -14.75
N ASP A 183 -3.56 14.46 -14.03
CA ASP A 183 -3.68 15.91 -14.26
C ASP A 183 -2.67 16.72 -13.41
N PHE A 184 -2.08 16.14 -12.34
CA PHE A 184 -1.15 16.82 -11.45
C PHE A 184 0.17 16.06 -11.23
N PRO A 185 1.30 16.79 -11.12
CA PRO A 185 2.57 16.22 -10.70
C PRO A 185 2.48 15.62 -9.29
N ARG A 186 3.23 14.55 -9.02
CA ARG A 186 3.25 13.88 -7.71
C ARG A 186 3.57 14.82 -6.54
N LYS A 187 4.56 15.69 -6.72
CA LYS A 187 4.91 16.70 -5.71
C LYS A 187 3.74 17.61 -5.35
N THR A 188 2.95 18.00 -6.35
CA THR A 188 1.73 18.81 -6.13
C THR A 188 0.67 18.02 -5.38
N ILE A 189 0.45 16.73 -5.73
CA ILE A 189 -0.49 15.86 -5.04
C ILE A 189 -0.07 15.65 -3.58
N PHE A 190 1.22 15.45 -3.31
CA PHE A 190 1.71 15.33 -1.95
C PHE A 190 1.49 16.61 -1.14
N ALA A 191 1.80 17.78 -1.74
CA ALA A 191 1.54 19.07 -1.10
C ALA A 191 0.04 19.26 -0.83
N LEU A 192 -0.84 18.89 -1.76
CA LEU A 192 -2.29 18.90 -1.54
C LEU A 192 -2.69 18.04 -0.35
N TYR A 193 -2.13 16.82 -0.24
CA TYR A 193 -2.42 15.91 0.85
C TYR A 193 -2.09 16.54 2.20
N VAL A 194 -0.85 16.94 2.43
CA VAL A 194 -0.42 17.46 3.75
C VAL A 194 -1.09 18.78 4.13
N ASN A 195 -1.58 19.54 3.14
CA ASN A 195 -2.32 20.77 3.38
C ASN A 195 -3.82 20.53 3.59
N GLU A 196 -4.37 19.40 3.15
CA GLU A 196 -5.80 19.07 3.29
C GLU A 196 -6.09 18.29 4.57
N VAL A 197 -5.20 17.38 4.99
CA VAL A 197 -5.49 16.46 6.09
C VAL A 197 -5.64 17.16 7.43
N TYR A 198 -6.51 16.59 8.27
CA TYR A 198 -6.67 16.97 9.66
C TYR A 198 -5.68 16.22 10.54
N TYR A 199 -4.93 16.96 11.37
CA TYR A 199 -3.92 16.42 12.29
C TYR A 199 -4.38 16.31 13.74
N GLY A 200 -5.65 16.59 14.02
CA GLY A 200 -6.16 16.64 15.40
C GLY A 200 -6.05 18.04 16.01
N ASN A 201 -6.66 18.23 17.18
CA ASN A 201 -6.58 19.47 17.98
C ASN A 201 -6.90 20.76 17.17
N GLY A 202 -7.87 20.72 16.27
CA GLY A 202 -8.21 21.85 15.39
C GLY A 202 -7.16 22.17 14.33
N ALA A 203 -6.13 21.33 14.13
CA ALA A 203 -5.07 21.57 13.17
C ALA A 203 -5.40 20.97 11.79
N TYR A 204 -5.89 21.81 10.89
CA TYR A 204 -6.02 21.50 9.47
C TYR A 204 -4.79 21.98 8.69
N GLY A 205 -4.17 21.06 7.97
CA GLY A 205 -2.95 21.31 7.19
C GLY A 205 -1.68 21.34 8.04
N LEU A 206 -0.56 21.08 7.36
CA LEU A 206 0.76 20.91 7.97
C LEU A 206 1.26 22.15 8.73
N ALA A 207 1.01 23.35 8.18
CA ALA A 207 1.45 24.59 8.84
C ALA A 207 0.80 24.74 10.22
N LYS A 208 -0.52 24.54 10.29
CA LYS A 208 -1.26 24.63 11.55
C LYS A 208 -0.87 23.52 12.52
N ALA A 209 -0.60 22.32 12.03
CA ALA A 209 -0.13 21.22 12.86
C ALA A 209 1.25 21.51 13.49
N ALA A 210 2.21 22.00 12.69
CA ALA A 210 3.54 22.37 13.16
C ALA A 210 3.48 23.50 14.20
N GLU A 211 2.68 24.53 13.93
CA GLU A 211 2.46 25.64 14.88
C GLU A 211 1.77 25.16 16.16
N SER A 212 0.65 24.42 16.00
CA SER A 212 -0.18 24.04 17.15
C SER A 212 0.55 23.09 18.09
N TYR A 213 1.20 22.04 17.57
CA TYR A 213 1.84 21.03 18.41
C TYR A 213 3.22 21.44 18.91
N PHE A 214 3.99 22.19 18.12
CA PHE A 214 5.42 22.42 18.38
C PHE A 214 5.84 23.90 18.38
N GLY A 215 4.94 24.83 18.06
CA GLY A 215 5.27 26.26 18.01
C GLY A 215 6.30 26.59 16.92
N THR A 216 6.38 25.81 15.85
CA THR A 216 7.41 25.94 14.81
C THR A 216 6.80 25.95 13.41
N SER A 217 7.63 26.29 12.41
CA SER A 217 7.24 26.15 10.99
C SER A 217 7.51 24.74 10.47
N PRO A 218 6.83 24.31 9.39
CA PRO A 218 7.02 22.98 8.81
C PRO A 218 8.47 22.65 8.49
N GLU A 219 9.24 23.60 7.96
CA GLU A 219 10.64 23.41 7.56
C GLU A 219 11.56 23.08 8.71
N ARG A 220 11.19 23.45 9.94
CA ARG A 220 11.99 23.26 11.15
C ARG A 220 11.55 22.05 11.98
N LEU A 221 10.62 21.24 11.49
CA LEU A 221 10.20 20.02 12.17
C LEU A 221 11.37 19.06 12.31
N THR A 222 11.60 18.58 13.51
CA THR A 222 12.58 17.52 13.80
C THR A 222 12.13 16.19 13.21
N PRO A 223 13.05 15.19 13.07
CA PRO A 223 12.67 13.84 12.66
C PRO A 223 11.59 13.22 13.54
N ALA A 224 11.64 13.43 14.88
CA ALA A 224 10.66 12.90 15.81
C ALA A 224 9.27 13.56 15.59
N GLN A 225 9.23 14.87 15.40
CA GLN A 225 8.00 15.62 15.11
C GLN A 225 7.42 15.24 13.74
N SER A 226 8.26 15.10 12.72
CA SER A 226 7.86 14.69 11.38
C SER A 226 7.22 13.30 11.35
N THR A 227 7.82 12.32 12.03
CA THR A 227 7.31 10.95 12.09
C THR A 227 6.05 10.83 12.97
N LEU A 228 5.94 11.64 14.01
CA LEU A 228 4.70 11.76 14.78
C LEU A 228 3.57 12.29 13.90
N LEU A 229 3.75 13.46 13.24
CA LEU A 229 2.73 14.05 12.38
C LEU A 229 2.29 13.12 11.25
N ALA A 230 3.21 12.37 10.64
CA ALA A 230 2.87 11.40 9.60
C ALA A 230 1.91 10.30 10.08
N GLY A 231 1.90 10.02 11.38
CA GLY A 231 1.02 9.01 11.98
C GLY A 231 -0.37 9.49 12.35
N LEU A 232 -0.55 10.79 12.60
CA LEU A 232 -1.79 11.35 13.17
C LEU A 232 -3.02 11.23 12.25
N PRO A 233 -2.94 11.38 10.91
CA PRO A 233 -4.12 11.40 10.03
C PRO A 233 -4.97 10.13 10.07
N GLN A 234 -4.44 9.00 10.52
CA GLN A 234 -5.19 7.74 10.65
C GLN A 234 -6.38 7.86 11.62
N ALA A 235 -6.15 8.52 12.78
CA ALA A 235 -7.16 8.69 13.82
C ALA A 235 -6.85 9.96 14.65
N PRO A 236 -6.93 11.16 14.06
CA PRO A 236 -6.29 12.37 14.57
C PRO A 236 -6.79 12.79 15.95
N SER A 237 -8.07 12.57 16.29
CA SER A 237 -8.60 12.89 17.61
C SER A 237 -8.17 11.89 18.69
N TYR A 238 -8.01 10.61 18.32
CA TYR A 238 -7.57 9.55 19.23
C TYR A 238 -6.04 9.58 19.43
N LEU A 239 -5.30 9.89 18.37
CA LEU A 239 -3.83 9.92 18.37
C LEU A 239 -3.24 11.28 18.78
N ASP A 240 -4.06 12.21 19.26
CA ASP A 240 -3.57 13.50 19.75
C ASP A 240 -2.52 13.29 20.87
N PRO A 241 -1.24 13.68 20.65
CA PRO A 241 -0.16 13.39 21.59
C PRO A 241 -0.30 14.08 22.95
N ARG A 242 -1.13 15.12 23.04
CA ARG A 242 -1.42 15.80 24.31
C ARG A 242 -2.47 15.07 25.14
N ARG A 243 -3.41 14.38 24.46
CA ARG A 243 -4.51 13.66 25.14
C ARG A 243 -4.17 12.20 25.35
N ASN A 244 -3.50 11.58 24.38
CA ASN A 244 -3.16 10.15 24.40
C ASN A 244 -1.73 9.91 23.92
N PRO A 245 -0.72 10.33 24.71
CA PRO A 245 0.69 10.21 24.31
C PRO A 245 1.11 8.75 24.09
N VAL A 246 0.51 7.80 24.80
CA VAL A 246 0.80 6.37 24.64
C VAL A 246 0.37 5.88 23.26
N ALA A 247 -0.86 6.19 22.84
CA ALA A 247 -1.36 5.81 21.51
C ALA A 247 -0.58 6.52 20.38
N ALA A 248 -0.27 7.81 20.58
CA ALA A 248 0.55 8.57 19.63
C ALA A 248 1.95 7.95 19.48
N LYS A 249 2.56 7.50 20.58
CA LYS A 249 3.87 6.85 20.58
C LYS A 249 3.82 5.48 19.89
N ALA A 250 2.81 4.69 20.19
CA ALA A 250 2.58 3.42 19.51
C ALA A 250 2.40 3.61 17.99
N ARG A 251 1.63 4.62 17.58
CA ARG A 251 1.47 4.95 16.15
C ARG A 251 2.77 5.42 15.52
N GLN A 252 3.56 6.25 16.19
CA GLN A 252 4.89 6.67 15.72
C GLN A 252 5.82 5.46 15.54
N THR A 253 5.75 4.44 16.40
CA THR A 253 6.51 3.20 16.25
C THR A 253 6.16 2.51 14.94
N ILE A 254 4.86 2.36 14.62
CA ILE A 254 4.40 1.78 13.34
C ILE A 254 4.92 2.58 12.13
N VAL A 255 4.91 3.91 12.21
CA VAL A 255 5.48 4.79 11.17
C VAL A 255 6.97 4.49 10.96
N LEU A 256 7.75 4.42 12.04
CA LEU A 256 9.19 4.16 11.97
C LEU A 256 9.50 2.75 11.47
N GLU A 257 8.75 1.74 11.87
CA GLU A 257 8.85 0.37 11.35
C GLU A 257 8.54 0.33 9.84
N SER A 258 7.51 1.05 9.41
CA SER A 258 7.18 1.19 7.99
C SER A 258 8.32 1.84 7.19
N MET A 259 8.99 2.87 7.77
CA MET A 259 10.14 3.53 7.16
C MET A 259 11.36 2.61 7.07
N VAL A 260 11.59 1.76 8.08
CA VAL A 260 12.66 0.74 8.05
C VAL A 260 12.36 -0.30 6.97
N ALA A 261 11.11 -0.80 6.92
CA ALA A 261 10.69 -1.78 5.92
C ALA A 261 10.73 -1.22 4.48
N ALA A 262 10.58 0.10 4.32
CA ALA A 262 10.71 0.79 3.04
C ALA A 262 12.17 1.21 2.70
N GLY A 263 13.14 0.96 3.59
CA GLY A 263 14.55 1.30 3.38
C GLY A 263 14.90 2.79 3.57
N TYR A 264 14.00 3.60 4.12
CA TYR A 264 14.26 5.02 4.41
C TYR A 264 15.10 5.22 5.67
N LEU A 265 15.05 4.28 6.61
CA LEU A 265 15.81 4.33 7.86
C LEU A 265 16.42 2.96 8.19
N THR A 266 17.57 3.00 8.85
CA THR A 266 18.09 1.81 9.55
C THR A 266 17.34 1.59 10.88
N PRO A 267 17.32 0.36 11.43
CA PRO A 267 16.72 0.11 12.75
C PRO A 267 17.33 0.97 13.88
N ARG A 268 18.62 1.31 13.78
CA ARG A 268 19.29 2.20 14.73
C ARG A 268 18.75 3.62 14.68
N GLN A 269 18.63 4.19 13.47
CA GLN A 269 18.05 5.52 13.27
C GLN A 269 16.59 5.60 13.77
N ALA A 270 15.78 4.59 13.43
CA ALA A 270 14.40 4.53 13.90
C ALA A 270 14.31 4.55 15.44
N ARG A 271 15.14 3.75 16.14
CA ARG A 271 15.21 3.78 17.61
C ARG A 271 15.64 5.14 18.14
N THR A 272 16.66 5.78 17.56
CA THR A 272 17.09 7.13 17.97
C THR A 272 15.95 8.14 17.84
N ILE A 273 15.22 8.14 16.72
CA ILE A 273 14.06 9.03 16.50
C ILE A 273 12.93 8.72 17.48
N LEU A 274 12.66 7.43 17.73
CA LEU A 274 11.61 7.03 18.66
C LEU A 274 11.86 7.56 20.10
N HIS A 275 13.10 7.57 20.55
CA HIS A 275 13.44 8.06 21.88
C HIS A 275 13.65 9.59 21.97
N ALA A 276 13.73 10.28 20.83
CA ALA A 276 13.84 11.74 20.84
C ALA A 276 12.55 12.40 21.32
N PRO A 277 12.65 13.51 22.05
CA PRO A 277 11.48 14.25 22.56
C PRO A 277 10.70 14.87 21.38
N TRP A 278 9.41 15.07 21.60
CA TRP A 278 8.54 15.76 20.64
C TRP A 278 8.53 17.28 20.83
N ASP A 279 8.93 17.75 22.02
CA ASP A 279 8.92 19.16 22.41
C ASP A 279 7.56 19.83 22.15
N LEU A 280 6.50 19.21 22.70
CA LEU A 280 5.14 19.70 22.55
C LEU A 280 4.98 21.05 23.28
N THR A 281 4.49 22.07 22.56
CA THR A 281 4.10 23.32 23.20
C THR A 281 2.86 23.14 24.09
N PRO A 282 2.73 23.88 25.19
CA PRO A 282 1.49 23.92 25.96
C PRO A 282 0.28 24.27 25.08
N PRO A 283 -0.93 23.77 25.37
CA PRO A 283 -2.13 24.25 24.72
C PRO A 283 -2.23 25.77 24.89
N LYS A 284 -2.56 26.48 23.79
CA LYS A 284 -2.93 27.90 23.96
C LYS A 284 -4.14 27.95 24.90
N ALA A 285 -4.06 28.77 25.91
CA ALA A 285 -5.22 29.05 26.75
C ALA A 285 -6.37 29.56 25.88
N ALA A 286 -7.57 28.97 26.07
CA ALA A 286 -8.77 29.34 25.32
C ALA A 286 -9.24 30.73 25.66
#